data_e8438620d5272ea1a9e33e011b6ffc86
#
_entry.id   e8438620d5272ea1a9e33e011b6ffc86
#
_cell.length_a   1.000
_cell.length_b   1.000
_cell.length_c   1.000
_cell.angle_alpha   90.00
_cell.angle_beta   90.00
_cell.angle_gamma   90.00
#
_symmetry.space_group_name_H-M   'P 1'
#
loop_
_entity.id
_entity.type
_entity.pdbx_description
1 polymer ?
#
loop_
_entity_poly.entity_id
_entity_poly.type
_entity_poly.pdbx_seq_one_letter_code
_entity_poly.pdbx_strand_id
1 'polypeptide(L)'
;MLQDALILSIDNISESWVVDSGASFHATPHRKHFLDYVQGDFGQVHLGDNKPCKIVGMGKVKIKQQNGNQWLLKEVKHVPYLSKNMISTGQLASEGCISIFTDKTWKVIKGSLVIAKGEKVGTLYLCIGNTDSSISLASTGVDTTLWHHMLGHMSEKGMQILHKRNLLPDLKQIDLDFCEHCVYGKQKRVRFLRVGKEKKNERLELVHTDVWGPAQVSSLGGSHYYVIFIDDST
;
A
#
# COMPACT_ATOMS: atom_id res chain seq x y z
N MET A 1 42.12 -0.59 0.47
CA MET A 1 41.43 -1.54 1.35
C MET A 1 40.24 -0.83 1.96
N LEU A 2 39.12 -0.91 1.31
CA LEU A 2 37.81 -0.59 1.88
C LEU A 2 37.05 -1.91 1.91
N GLN A 3 37.40 -2.69 2.92
CA GLN A 3 36.71 -3.88 3.27
C GLN A 3 35.49 -3.49 4.09
N ASP A 4 34.40 -4.18 3.77
CA ASP A 4 33.26 -4.44 4.63
C ASP A 4 32.24 -3.31 4.74
N ALA A 5 31.44 -3.19 3.70
CA ALA A 5 30.03 -2.90 3.94
C ALA A 5 29.56 -3.90 5.00
N LEU A 6 29.29 -3.42 6.18
CA LEU A 6 28.86 -4.15 7.37
C LEU A 6 27.70 -5.09 7.04
N ILE A 7 28.02 -6.32 6.68
CA ILE A 7 27.06 -7.40 6.67
C ILE A 7 26.95 -7.84 8.11
N LEU A 8 26.02 -7.25 8.83
CA LEU A 8 25.58 -7.79 10.11
C LEU A 8 25.08 -9.21 9.84
N SER A 9 25.86 -10.20 10.28
CA SER A 9 25.44 -11.57 10.39
C SER A 9 24.40 -11.67 11.48
N ILE A 10 23.17 -11.39 11.13
CA ILE A 10 22.00 -11.75 11.94
C ILE A 10 21.47 -13.03 11.29
N ASP A 11 21.76 -14.15 11.91
CA ASP A 11 21.51 -15.52 11.41
C ASP A 11 20.04 -15.88 11.10
N ASN A 12 19.11 -14.94 11.28
CA ASN A 12 17.67 -15.15 11.03
C ASN A 12 17.09 -14.25 9.92
N ILE A 13 17.93 -13.62 9.07
CA ILE A 13 17.46 -12.66 8.07
C ILE A 13 17.29 -13.25 6.66
N SER A 14 17.41 -14.56 6.49
CA SER A 14 17.31 -15.19 5.15
C SER A 14 15.97 -14.92 4.44
N GLU A 15 14.93 -14.57 5.17
CA GLU A 15 13.59 -14.26 4.61
C GLU A 15 13.23 -12.76 4.65
N SER A 16 14.04 -11.92 5.30
CA SER A 16 13.78 -10.48 5.36
C SER A 16 14.16 -9.78 4.06
N TRP A 17 13.50 -8.64 3.81
CA TRP A 17 13.73 -7.79 2.66
C TRP A 17 14.42 -6.51 3.10
N VAL A 18 15.58 -6.24 2.53
CA VAL A 18 16.33 -4.99 2.77
C VAL A 18 15.72 -3.89 1.92
N VAL A 19 15.43 -2.75 2.54
CA VAL A 19 14.99 -1.55 1.83
C VAL A 19 16.22 -0.75 1.42
N ASP A 20 16.37 -0.57 0.12
CA ASP A 20 17.57 0.05 -0.44
C ASP A 20 17.20 1.16 -1.43
N SER A 21 17.77 2.34 -1.21
CA SER A 21 17.63 3.50 -2.11
C SER A 21 18.60 3.43 -3.29
N GLY A 22 19.67 2.65 -3.19
CA GLY A 22 20.64 2.41 -4.25
C GLY A 22 20.25 1.30 -5.22
N ALA A 23 19.23 0.50 -4.87
CA ALA A 23 18.72 -0.53 -5.76
C ALA A 23 17.82 0.07 -6.85
N SER A 24 18.08 -0.26 -8.12
CA SER A 24 17.27 0.20 -9.25
C SER A 24 15.93 -0.51 -9.37
N PHE A 25 15.80 -1.72 -8.83
CA PHE A 25 14.60 -2.55 -8.88
C PHE A 25 14.52 -3.51 -7.69
N HIS A 26 13.31 -4.04 -7.44
CA HIS A 26 13.12 -5.12 -6.48
C HIS A 26 13.81 -6.38 -6.97
N ALA A 27 14.51 -7.09 -6.10
CA ALA A 27 15.22 -8.31 -6.47
C ALA A 27 15.24 -9.35 -5.36
N THR A 28 15.28 -10.61 -5.75
CA THR A 28 15.44 -11.75 -4.83
C THR A 28 16.31 -12.84 -5.46
N PRO A 29 17.15 -13.55 -4.67
CA PRO A 29 17.86 -14.73 -5.14
C PRO A 29 16.98 -15.98 -5.18
N HIS A 30 15.79 -15.94 -4.59
CA HIS A 30 14.98 -17.12 -4.33
C HIS A 30 13.85 -17.29 -5.33
N ARG A 31 13.99 -18.26 -6.24
CA ARG A 31 12.95 -18.66 -7.22
C ARG A 31 11.61 -19.01 -6.55
N LYS A 32 11.68 -19.58 -5.35
CA LYS A 32 10.49 -20.00 -4.58
C LYS A 32 9.56 -18.85 -4.16
N HIS A 33 10.04 -17.60 -4.11
CA HIS A 33 9.25 -16.46 -3.65
C HIS A 33 8.25 -15.93 -4.69
N PHE A 34 8.39 -16.36 -5.94
CA PHE A 34 7.56 -15.84 -7.03
C PHE A 34 6.22 -16.57 -7.15
N LEU A 35 5.15 -15.81 -7.34
CA LEU A 35 3.80 -16.31 -7.60
C LEU A 35 3.60 -16.64 -9.08
N ASP A 36 4.02 -15.70 -9.96
CA ASP A 36 3.94 -15.78 -11.42
C ASP A 36 5.34 -15.52 -11.98
N TYR A 37 6.08 -16.56 -12.20
CA TYR A 37 7.47 -16.43 -12.65
C TYR A 37 7.59 -16.59 -14.14
N VAL A 38 8.19 -15.60 -14.77
CA VAL A 38 8.59 -15.65 -16.17
C VAL A 38 10.10 -15.82 -16.22
N GLN A 39 10.55 -16.95 -16.75
CA GLN A 39 11.96 -17.21 -16.98
C GLN A 39 12.40 -16.53 -18.28
N GLY A 40 13.58 -15.91 -18.28
CA GLY A 40 14.13 -15.25 -19.47
C GLY A 40 15.42 -14.52 -19.16
N ASP A 41 16.05 -14.00 -20.20
CA ASP A 41 17.18 -13.09 -20.06
C ASP A 41 16.64 -11.65 -19.98
N PHE A 42 16.73 -11.06 -18.78
CA PHE A 42 16.31 -9.68 -18.50
C PHE A 42 17.50 -8.74 -18.33
N GLY A 43 18.67 -9.13 -18.83
CA GLY A 43 19.89 -8.37 -18.77
C GLY A 43 20.75 -8.67 -17.53
N GLN A 44 21.58 -7.73 -17.18
CA GLN A 44 22.56 -7.89 -16.11
C GLN A 44 22.47 -6.71 -15.12
N VAL A 45 22.82 -6.98 -13.88
CA VAL A 45 22.99 -5.99 -12.82
C VAL A 45 24.41 -6.07 -12.28
N HIS A 46 25.00 -4.92 -11.96
CA HIS A 46 26.29 -4.87 -11.30
C HIS A 46 26.05 -4.74 -9.79
N LEU A 47 26.62 -5.63 -9.02
CA LEU A 47 26.64 -5.56 -7.56
C LEU A 47 27.78 -4.66 -7.09
N GLY A 48 27.85 -4.38 -5.79
CA GLY A 48 28.86 -3.48 -5.21
C GLY A 48 30.33 -3.92 -5.44
N ASP A 49 30.55 -5.17 -5.83
CA ASP A 49 31.87 -5.71 -6.24
C ASP A 49 32.15 -5.57 -7.75
N ASN A 50 31.30 -4.84 -8.47
CA ASN A 50 31.32 -4.65 -9.93
C ASN A 50 31.21 -5.93 -10.77
N LYS A 51 30.88 -7.08 -10.18
CA LYS A 51 30.64 -8.30 -10.94
C LYS A 51 29.27 -8.25 -11.60
N PRO A 52 29.18 -8.54 -12.90
CA PRO A 52 27.90 -8.62 -13.58
C PRO A 52 27.15 -9.88 -13.14
N CYS A 53 25.94 -9.70 -12.66
CA CYS A 53 25.04 -10.79 -12.31
C CYS A 53 23.85 -10.84 -13.28
N LYS A 54 23.56 -12.00 -13.83
CA LYS A 54 22.43 -12.18 -14.75
C LYS A 54 21.09 -12.13 -14.02
N ILE A 55 20.13 -11.46 -14.63
CA ILE A 55 18.73 -11.50 -14.25
C ILE A 55 18.08 -12.63 -15.05
N VAL A 56 17.77 -13.74 -14.38
CA VAL A 56 17.31 -14.98 -15.04
C VAL A 56 15.79 -15.13 -15.08
N GLY A 57 15.08 -14.15 -14.53
CA GLY A 57 13.62 -14.17 -14.53
C GLY A 57 13.03 -12.96 -13.83
N MET A 58 11.72 -12.88 -13.90
CA MET A 58 10.93 -11.80 -13.28
C MET A 58 9.56 -12.33 -12.87
N GLY A 59 8.93 -11.67 -11.91
CA GLY A 59 7.56 -11.99 -11.51
C GLY A 59 7.10 -11.17 -10.32
N LYS A 60 5.97 -11.57 -9.72
CA LYS A 60 5.42 -10.96 -8.52
C LYS A 60 5.80 -11.75 -7.28
N VAL A 61 6.00 -11.04 -6.20
CA VAL A 61 6.30 -11.64 -4.88
C VAL A 61 5.31 -11.10 -3.86
N LYS A 62 4.70 -12.00 -3.09
CA LYS A 62 3.80 -11.64 -2.00
C LYS A 62 4.56 -11.71 -0.68
N ILE A 63 4.59 -10.61 0.05
CA ILE A 63 5.17 -10.53 1.39
C ILE A 63 4.03 -10.46 2.39
N LYS A 64 3.94 -11.45 3.28
CA LYS A 64 3.00 -11.46 4.40
C LYS A 64 3.68 -10.84 5.61
N GLN A 65 3.22 -9.68 6.04
CA GLN A 65 3.76 -8.96 7.18
C GLN A 65 3.29 -9.58 8.51
N GLN A 66 3.99 -9.29 9.60
CA GLN A 66 3.65 -9.80 10.94
C GLN A 66 2.24 -9.40 11.42
N ASN A 67 1.72 -8.27 10.95
CA ASN A 67 0.36 -7.80 11.24
C ASN A 67 -0.74 -8.51 10.41
N GLY A 68 -0.37 -9.52 9.62
CA GLY A 68 -1.27 -10.27 8.75
C GLY A 68 -1.54 -9.61 7.39
N ASN A 69 -1.11 -8.36 7.18
CA ASN A 69 -1.26 -7.69 5.90
C ASN A 69 -0.40 -8.35 4.83
N GLN A 70 -0.94 -8.44 3.63
CA GLN A 70 -0.23 -8.96 2.47
C GLN A 70 0.15 -7.81 1.54
N TRP A 71 1.40 -7.78 1.13
CA TRP A 71 1.92 -6.80 0.19
C TRP A 71 2.45 -7.47 -1.06
N LEU A 72 1.92 -7.09 -2.21
CA LEU A 72 2.33 -7.63 -3.50
C LEU A 72 3.35 -6.70 -4.16
N LEU A 73 4.59 -7.15 -4.23
CA LEU A 73 5.64 -6.53 -5.03
C LEU A 73 5.52 -6.99 -6.47
N LYS A 74 5.53 -6.04 -7.39
CA LYS A 74 5.48 -6.30 -8.84
C LYS A 74 6.86 -6.20 -9.46
N GLU A 75 7.04 -6.83 -10.63
CA GLU A 75 8.26 -6.75 -11.44
C GLU A 75 9.55 -7.04 -10.67
N VAL A 76 9.47 -7.95 -9.70
CA VAL A 76 10.64 -8.38 -8.93
C VAL A 76 11.57 -9.18 -9.83
N LYS A 77 12.85 -8.86 -9.84
CA LYS A 77 13.89 -9.54 -10.63
C LYS A 77 14.45 -10.73 -9.86
N HIS A 78 14.64 -11.83 -10.57
CA HIS A 78 15.32 -12.99 -10.04
C HIS A 78 16.82 -12.91 -10.37
N VAL A 79 17.62 -12.71 -9.34
CA VAL A 79 19.09 -12.62 -9.44
C VAL A 79 19.72 -13.63 -8.47
N PRO A 80 20.04 -14.85 -8.92
CA PRO A 80 20.46 -15.95 -8.05
C PRO A 80 21.71 -15.64 -7.21
N TYR A 81 22.56 -14.75 -7.67
CA TYR A 81 23.82 -14.38 -6.99
C TYR A 81 23.66 -13.27 -5.94
N LEU A 82 22.45 -12.75 -5.72
CA LEU A 82 22.21 -11.83 -4.62
C LEU A 82 22.34 -12.54 -3.27
N SER A 83 22.90 -11.86 -2.29
CA SER A 83 22.97 -12.35 -0.91
C SER A 83 21.69 -12.14 -0.12
N LYS A 84 20.84 -11.18 -0.51
CA LYS A 84 19.63 -10.78 0.23
C LYS A 84 18.50 -10.37 -0.71
N ASN A 85 17.27 -10.43 -0.21
CA ASN A 85 16.12 -9.84 -0.89
C ASN A 85 16.18 -8.31 -0.78
N MET A 86 15.87 -7.59 -1.84
CA MET A 86 15.98 -6.14 -1.92
C MET A 86 14.68 -5.49 -2.37
N ILE A 87 14.28 -4.45 -1.67
CA ILE A 87 13.17 -3.56 -2.04
C ILE A 87 13.75 -2.23 -2.50
N SER A 88 13.56 -1.89 -3.76
CA SER A 88 13.95 -0.61 -4.32
C SER A 88 12.97 0.49 -3.91
N THR A 89 13.46 1.53 -3.25
CA THR A 89 12.63 2.72 -2.96
C THR A 89 12.34 3.53 -4.21
N GLY A 90 13.26 3.52 -5.18
CA GLY A 90 13.08 4.19 -6.47
C GLY A 90 11.96 3.56 -7.29
N GLN A 91 11.89 2.22 -7.35
CA GLN A 91 10.79 1.53 -8.02
C GLN A 91 9.45 1.80 -7.31
N LEU A 92 9.41 1.79 -5.98
CA LEU A 92 8.21 2.14 -5.22
C LEU A 92 7.73 3.56 -5.52
N ALA A 93 8.65 4.51 -5.62
CA ALA A 93 8.32 5.89 -5.97
C ALA A 93 7.70 5.99 -7.38
N SER A 94 8.23 5.24 -8.34
CA SER A 94 7.67 5.16 -9.70
C SER A 94 6.27 4.54 -9.73
N GLU A 95 5.93 3.70 -8.75
CA GLU A 95 4.59 3.14 -8.57
C GLU A 95 3.63 4.08 -7.80
N GLY A 96 4.06 5.31 -7.51
CA GLY A 96 3.27 6.30 -6.77
C GLY A 96 3.25 6.08 -5.26
N CYS A 97 4.23 5.34 -4.72
CA CYS A 97 4.36 5.14 -3.29
C CYS A 97 5.33 6.15 -2.68
N ILE A 98 5.10 6.50 -1.42
CA ILE A 98 5.99 7.35 -0.61
C ILE A 98 6.62 6.49 0.46
N SER A 99 7.95 6.46 0.52
CA SER A 99 8.72 5.81 1.58
C SER A 99 9.10 6.81 2.66
N ILE A 100 8.71 6.54 3.90
CA ILE A 100 9.00 7.38 5.07
C ILE A 100 9.92 6.60 6.00
N PHE A 101 11.07 7.17 6.28
CA PHE A 101 12.07 6.64 7.19
C PHE A 101 12.08 7.45 8.48
N THR A 102 12.08 6.77 9.61
CA THR A 102 12.21 7.35 10.94
C THR A 102 13.38 6.70 11.67
N ASP A 103 13.69 7.14 12.87
CA ASP A 103 14.81 6.58 13.64
C ASP A 103 14.72 5.07 13.86
N LYS A 104 13.51 4.52 13.98
CA LYS A 104 13.29 3.11 14.34
C LYS A 104 12.50 2.34 13.29
N THR A 105 11.76 3.00 12.42
CA THR A 105 10.82 2.34 11.51
C THR A 105 10.87 2.92 10.11
N TRP A 106 10.44 2.10 9.18
CA TRP A 106 10.19 2.48 7.79
C TRP A 106 8.74 2.15 7.44
N LYS A 107 8.11 3.01 6.63
CA LYS A 107 6.74 2.84 6.15
C LYS A 107 6.65 3.18 4.67
N VAL A 108 5.79 2.45 3.96
CA VAL A 108 5.39 2.78 2.59
C VAL A 108 3.94 3.17 2.57
N ILE A 109 3.67 4.31 1.96
CA ILE A 109 2.33 4.89 1.86
C ILE A 109 1.96 4.99 0.38
N LYS A 110 0.73 4.62 0.04
CA LYS A 110 0.13 4.87 -1.26
C LYS A 110 -1.20 5.58 -1.07
N GLY A 111 -1.28 6.84 -1.52
CA GLY A 111 -2.39 7.72 -1.17
C GLY A 111 -2.46 7.95 0.35
N SER A 112 -3.56 7.60 0.97
CA SER A 112 -3.77 7.68 2.43
C SER A 112 -3.48 6.38 3.18
N LEU A 113 -3.08 5.31 2.49
CA LEU A 113 -2.93 3.98 3.07
C LEU A 113 -1.46 3.64 3.34
N VAL A 114 -1.17 3.11 4.52
CA VAL A 114 0.10 2.47 4.83
C VAL A 114 0.05 1.03 4.31
N ILE A 115 0.77 0.76 3.22
CA ILE A 115 0.77 -0.55 2.56
C ILE A 115 1.84 -1.50 3.11
N ALA A 116 2.93 -0.96 3.64
CA ALA A 116 3.98 -1.75 4.28
C ALA A 116 4.64 -0.99 5.42
N LYS A 117 5.19 -1.76 6.37
CA LYS A 117 5.99 -1.27 7.49
C LYS A 117 7.21 -2.16 7.67
N GLY A 118 8.28 -1.58 8.18
CA GLY A 118 9.47 -2.30 8.56
C GLY A 118 10.18 -1.64 9.71
N GLU A 119 11.22 -2.26 10.18
CA GLU A 119 12.02 -1.82 11.33
C GLU A 119 13.45 -1.54 10.91
N LYS A 120 14.08 -0.65 11.65
CA LYS A 120 15.52 -0.39 11.51
C LYS A 120 16.29 -1.38 12.39
N VAL A 121 17.17 -2.15 11.75
CA VAL A 121 18.08 -3.07 12.43
C VAL A 121 19.50 -2.64 12.10
N GLY A 122 20.22 -2.13 13.09
CA GLY A 122 21.51 -1.47 12.87
C GLY A 122 21.37 -0.24 11.99
N THR A 123 22.01 -0.25 10.84
CA THR A 123 21.96 0.82 9.82
C THR A 123 20.97 0.54 8.69
N LEU A 124 20.34 -0.66 8.65
CA LEU A 124 19.47 -1.09 7.57
C LEU A 124 18.01 -1.02 7.98
N TYR A 125 17.14 -0.73 7.03
CA TYR A 125 15.70 -0.87 7.18
C TYR A 125 15.26 -2.19 6.57
N LEU A 126 14.54 -2.98 7.35
CA LEU A 126 14.10 -4.32 6.97
C LEU A 126 12.58 -4.39 6.95
N CYS A 127 12.03 -4.94 5.89
CA CYS A 127 10.66 -5.42 5.87
C CYS A 127 10.67 -6.88 6.35
N ILE A 128 10.17 -7.11 7.55
CA ILE A 128 10.09 -8.45 8.14
C ILE A 128 8.75 -9.03 7.72
N GLY A 129 8.80 -10.10 6.94
CA GLY A 129 7.60 -10.80 6.48
C GLY A 129 7.98 -12.13 5.87
N ASN A 130 7.11 -13.11 6.04
CA ASN A 130 7.27 -14.40 5.39
C ASN A 130 6.81 -14.27 3.93
N THR A 131 7.64 -14.68 3.01
CA THR A 131 7.22 -14.94 1.64
C THR A 131 6.55 -16.31 1.64
N ASP A 132 5.21 -16.33 1.70
CA ASP A 132 4.46 -17.55 1.48
C ASP A 132 4.65 -18.00 0.03
N SER A 133 5.63 -18.85 -0.15
CA SER A 133 5.78 -19.67 -1.34
C SER A 133 4.88 -20.93 -1.29
N SER A 134 3.89 -20.97 -0.40
CA SER A 134 2.81 -21.88 -0.62
C SER A 134 2.13 -21.41 -1.92
N ILE A 135 2.65 -21.95 -3.04
CA ILE A 135 1.80 -22.29 -4.15
C ILE A 135 0.75 -23.18 -3.50
N SER A 136 -0.30 -22.60 -2.94
CA SER A 136 -1.58 -23.23 -3.06
C SER A 136 -1.65 -23.46 -4.55
N LEU A 137 -1.34 -24.66 -4.97
CA LEU A 137 -1.81 -25.15 -6.27
C LEU A 137 -3.19 -24.57 -6.31
N ALA A 138 -3.38 -23.59 -7.18
CA ALA A 138 -4.69 -23.08 -7.45
C ALA A 138 -5.49 -24.33 -7.78
N SER A 139 -6.12 -24.87 -6.73
CA SER A 139 -7.30 -25.64 -6.99
C SER A 139 -8.04 -24.71 -7.94
N THR A 140 -8.43 -25.21 -9.05
CA THR A 140 -9.23 -24.57 -10.09
C THR A 140 -10.59 -24.09 -9.54
N GLY A 141 -10.57 -23.48 -8.36
CA GLY A 141 -11.65 -22.77 -7.73
C GLY A 141 -11.61 -21.34 -8.21
N VAL A 142 -12.69 -20.89 -8.77
CA VAL A 142 -12.87 -19.51 -9.21
C VAL A 142 -12.53 -18.59 -8.03
N ASP A 143 -11.55 -17.69 -8.25
CA ASP A 143 -11.02 -16.79 -7.24
C ASP A 143 -12.15 -15.91 -6.65
N THR A 144 -12.16 -15.76 -5.33
CA THR A 144 -13.09 -14.87 -4.60
C THR A 144 -13.09 -13.46 -5.18
N THR A 145 -11.93 -12.97 -5.58
CA THR A 145 -11.75 -11.66 -6.19
C THR A 145 -12.47 -11.55 -7.54
N LEU A 146 -12.44 -12.61 -8.34
CA LEU A 146 -13.17 -12.66 -9.60
C LEU A 146 -14.68 -12.58 -9.37
N TRP A 147 -15.21 -13.38 -8.44
CA TRP A 147 -16.62 -13.30 -8.06
C TRP A 147 -17.03 -11.94 -7.50
N HIS A 148 -16.16 -11.33 -6.69
CA HIS A 148 -16.36 -9.99 -6.17
C HIS A 148 -16.53 -8.95 -7.30
N HIS A 149 -15.67 -9.00 -8.32
CA HIS A 149 -15.77 -8.11 -9.48
C HIS A 149 -17.00 -8.41 -10.33
N MET A 150 -17.26 -9.68 -10.63
CA MET A 150 -18.42 -10.09 -11.42
C MET A 150 -19.77 -9.71 -10.78
N LEU A 151 -19.83 -9.73 -9.45
CA LEU A 151 -21.02 -9.34 -8.68
C LEU A 151 -21.07 -7.83 -8.35
N GLY A 152 -20.36 -7.00 -9.12
CA GLY A 152 -20.37 -5.55 -8.96
C GLY A 152 -19.80 -5.08 -7.63
N HIS A 153 -18.68 -5.68 -7.22
CA HIS A 153 -17.98 -5.41 -5.97
C HIS A 153 -18.84 -5.69 -4.71
N MET A 154 -19.54 -6.81 -4.73
CA MET A 154 -20.34 -7.25 -3.60
C MET A 154 -19.49 -7.44 -2.34
N SER A 155 -20.02 -7.06 -1.17
CA SER A 155 -19.30 -7.23 0.09
C SER A 155 -19.09 -8.72 0.42
N GLU A 156 -18.04 -9.01 1.19
CA GLU A 156 -17.75 -10.36 1.68
C GLU A 156 -18.96 -11.01 2.37
N LYS A 157 -19.69 -10.26 3.22
CA LYS A 157 -20.92 -10.73 3.84
C LYS A 157 -22.00 -11.13 2.82
N GLY A 158 -22.15 -10.36 1.73
CA GLY A 158 -23.07 -10.68 0.65
C GLY A 158 -22.67 -11.97 -0.06
N MET A 159 -21.40 -12.14 -0.36
CA MET A 159 -20.89 -13.37 -0.98
C MET A 159 -21.03 -14.59 -0.05
N GLN A 160 -20.81 -14.43 1.26
CA GLN A 160 -21.04 -15.49 2.24
C GLN A 160 -22.50 -15.98 2.26
N ILE A 161 -23.46 -15.07 2.10
CA ILE A 161 -24.88 -15.43 2.00
C ILE A 161 -25.16 -16.23 0.73
N LEU A 162 -24.60 -15.81 -0.40
CA LEU A 162 -24.75 -16.52 -1.67
C LEU A 162 -24.08 -17.89 -1.64
N HIS A 163 -22.91 -17.98 -1.02
CA HIS A 163 -22.19 -19.26 -0.85
C HIS A 163 -22.98 -20.24 0.01
N LYS A 164 -23.55 -19.80 1.15
CA LYS A 164 -24.44 -20.63 2.00
C LYS A 164 -25.66 -21.14 1.26
N ARG A 165 -26.11 -20.43 0.23
CA ARG A 165 -27.24 -20.82 -0.63
C ARG A 165 -26.82 -21.68 -1.83
N ASN A 166 -25.56 -22.10 -1.91
CA ASN A 166 -24.97 -22.85 -3.04
C ASN A 166 -25.12 -22.15 -4.40
N LEU A 167 -25.20 -20.80 -4.42
CA LEU A 167 -25.32 -20.02 -5.64
C LEU A 167 -23.97 -19.62 -6.27
N LEU A 168 -22.87 -19.91 -5.59
CA LEU A 168 -21.51 -19.66 -6.06
C LEU A 168 -20.79 -21.01 -6.24
N PRO A 169 -20.95 -21.67 -7.40
CA PRO A 169 -20.28 -22.94 -7.69
C PRO A 169 -18.77 -22.72 -7.67
N ASP A 170 -18.05 -23.74 -7.23
CA ASP A 170 -16.57 -23.78 -7.19
C ASP A 170 -15.86 -22.84 -6.21
N LEU A 171 -16.59 -22.06 -5.43
CA LEU A 171 -16.03 -21.24 -4.37
C LEU A 171 -16.00 -22.02 -3.05
N LYS A 172 -14.80 -22.48 -2.65
CA LYS A 172 -14.64 -23.30 -1.43
C LYS A 172 -14.56 -22.46 -0.15
N GLN A 173 -13.97 -21.30 -0.23
CA GLN A 173 -13.77 -20.38 0.89
C GLN A 173 -13.86 -18.95 0.37
N ILE A 174 -14.48 -18.08 1.16
CA ILE A 174 -14.56 -16.65 0.84
C ILE A 174 -13.49 -15.96 1.66
N ASP A 175 -12.48 -15.49 0.97
CA ASP A 175 -11.43 -14.61 1.50
C ASP A 175 -11.27 -13.48 0.49
N LEU A 176 -11.75 -12.30 0.85
CA LEU A 176 -11.76 -11.15 -0.04
C LEU A 176 -10.59 -10.26 0.29
N ASP A 177 -9.61 -10.23 -0.62
CA ASP A 177 -8.51 -9.29 -0.57
C ASP A 177 -8.99 -7.83 -0.69
N PHE A 178 -8.13 -6.92 -0.30
CA PHE A 178 -8.35 -5.48 -0.41
C PHE A 178 -8.69 -5.07 -1.85
N CYS A 179 -9.88 -4.48 -2.03
CA CYS A 179 -10.30 -3.92 -3.31
C CYS A 179 -10.28 -2.39 -3.28
N GLU A 180 -9.35 -1.79 -4.02
CA GLU A 180 -9.18 -0.34 -4.12
C GLU A 180 -10.45 0.36 -4.61
N HIS A 181 -11.12 -0.22 -5.60
CA HIS A 181 -12.38 0.32 -6.14
C HIS A 181 -13.52 0.34 -5.12
N CYS A 182 -13.57 -0.67 -4.24
CA CYS A 182 -14.54 -0.68 -3.14
C CYS A 182 -14.27 0.41 -2.11
N VAL A 183 -13.01 0.68 -1.81
CA VAL A 183 -12.62 1.74 -0.86
C VAL A 183 -13.05 3.09 -1.41
N TYR A 184 -12.68 3.40 -2.65
CA TYR A 184 -13.04 4.67 -3.25
C TYR A 184 -14.56 4.80 -3.51
N GLY A 185 -15.20 3.74 -3.99
CA GLY A 185 -16.64 3.78 -4.34
C GLY A 185 -17.58 3.72 -3.14
N LYS A 186 -17.17 3.12 -2.02
CA LYS A 186 -17.99 2.94 -0.82
C LYS A 186 -17.54 3.82 0.34
N GLN A 187 -16.60 4.72 0.12
CA GLN A 187 -16.11 5.65 1.13
C GLN A 187 -17.26 6.54 1.61
N LYS A 188 -17.75 6.30 2.82
CA LYS A 188 -18.72 7.19 3.44
C LYS A 188 -18.03 8.51 3.75
N ARG A 189 -18.62 9.63 3.35
CA ARG A 189 -18.22 10.94 3.86
C ARG A 189 -18.18 10.85 5.38
N VAL A 190 -17.06 11.22 5.96
CA VAL A 190 -16.93 11.33 7.41
C VAL A 190 -18.04 12.29 7.86
N ARG A 191 -19.06 11.76 8.54
CA ARG A 191 -19.95 12.63 9.27
C ARG A 191 -19.15 13.07 10.48
N PHE A 192 -18.77 14.32 10.51
CA PHE A 192 -18.31 14.91 11.74
C PHE A 192 -19.42 14.68 12.76
N LEU A 193 -19.11 13.92 13.82
CA LEU A 193 -20.00 13.86 14.96
C LEU A 193 -20.25 15.31 15.35
N ARG A 194 -21.52 15.70 15.35
CA ARG A 194 -21.91 16.90 16.08
C ARG A 194 -21.68 16.56 17.56
N VAL A 195 -20.44 16.63 17.99
CA VAL A 195 -20.15 16.80 19.41
C VAL A 195 -20.87 18.10 19.72
N GLY A 196 -21.89 18.02 20.57
CA GLY A 196 -22.71 19.14 20.87
C GLY A 196 -21.82 20.30 21.30
N LYS A 197 -21.57 21.23 20.40
CA LYS A 197 -21.11 22.53 20.79
C LYS A 197 -22.21 23.08 21.67
N GLU A 198 -21.94 23.29 22.93
CA GLU A 198 -22.82 24.06 23.77
C GLU A 198 -23.06 25.38 23.04
N LYS A 199 -24.33 25.63 22.69
CA LYS A 199 -24.70 26.91 22.07
C LYS A 199 -24.28 28.01 23.03
N LYS A 200 -23.68 29.05 22.49
CA LYS A 200 -23.37 30.22 23.28
C LYS A 200 -24.66 30.91 23.70
N ASN A 201 -24.76 31.30 24.96
CA ASN A 201 -25.99 31.83 25.53
C ASN A 201 -26.08 33.33 25.40
N GLU A 202 -24.94 34.03 25.30
CA GLU A 202 -24.89 35.49 25.21
C GLU A 202 -24.76 35.93 23.76
N ARG A 203 -25.44 37.02 23.39
CA ARG A 203 -25.37 37.62 22.07
C ARG A 203 -23.96 38.08 21.77
N LEU A 204 -23.48 37.80 20.55
CA LEU A 204 -22.16 38.18 20.06
C LEU A 204 -20.97 37.55 20.79
N GLU A 205 -21.22 36.52 21.63
CA GLU A 205 -20.13 35.78 22.26
C GLU A 205 -19.30 35.00 21.25
N LEU A 206 -19.98 34.47 20.22
CA LEU A 206 -19.36 33.82 19.08
C LEU A 206 -20.08 34.18 17.78
N VAL A 207 -19.36 34.85 16.90
CA VAL A 207 -19.85 35.25 15.58
C VAL A 207 -19.08 34.49 14.51
N HIS A 208 -19.80 33.74 13.71
CA HIS A 208 -19.24 33.09 12.50
C HIS A 208 -19.28 34.10 11.36
N THR A 209 -18.16 34.17 10.62
CA THR A 209 -18.07 35.07 9.46
C THR A 209 -17.68 34.24 8.22
N ASP A 210 -18.31 34.57 7.10
CA ASP A 210 -17.97 33.99 5.83
C ASP A 210 -17.92 35.09 4.75
N VAL A 211 -16.97 34.98 3.84
CA VAL A 211 -16.79 35.92 2.71
C VAL A 211 -17.11 35.18 1.41
N TRP A 212 -18.09 35.66 0.70
CA TRP A 212 -18.44 35.13 -0.61
C TRP A 212 -18.04 36.11 -1.73
N GLY A 213 -17.42 35.58 -2.78
CA GLY A 213 -17.01 36.34 -3.96
C GLY A 213 -15.74 35.77 -4.61
N PRO A 214 -15.30 36.30 -5.72
CA PRO A 214 -15.93 37.41 -6.47
C PRO A 214 -17.19 36.96 -7.23
N ALA A 215 -18.28 37.73 -7.13
CA ALA A 215 -19.47 37.52 -7.94
C ALA A 215 -19.19 37.91 -9.40
N GLN A 216 -19.74 37.15 -10.35
CA GLN A 216 -19.61 37.47 -11.77
C GLN A 216 -20.31 38.76 -12.15
N VAL A 217 -21.36 39.14 -11.42
CA VAL A 217 -22.12 40.39 -11.61
C VAL A 217 -21.99 41.19 -10.32
N SER A 218 -21.61 42.48 -10.47
CA SER A 218 -21.53 43.39 -9.35
C SER A 218 -22.90 43.70 -8.77
N SER A 219 -22.96 43.98 -7.46
CA SER A 219 -24.17 44.50 -6.80
C SER A 219 -24.52 45.91 -7.34
N LEU A 220 -25.70 46.41 -7.00
CA LEU A 220 -26.11 47.78 -7.33
C LEU A 220 -25.14 48.85 -6.82
N GLY A 221 -24.41 48.58 -5.75
CA GLY A 221 -23.35 49.45 -5.23
C GLY A 221 -21.94 49.17 -5.77
N GLY A 222 -21.81 48.33 -6.81
CA GLY A 222 -20.52 48.03 -7.46
C GLY A 222 -19.65 47.00 -6.72
N SER A 223 -20.13 46.39 -5.67
CA SER A 223 -19.35 45.40 -4.89
C SER A 223 -19.43 44.00 -5.49
N HIS A 224 -18.30 43.29 -5.50
CA HIS A 224 -18.18 41.90 -5.96
C HIS A 224 -18.12 40.88 -4.82
N TYR A 225 -18.01 41.33 -3.58
CA TYR A 225 -17.90 40.52 -2.39
C TYR A 225 -18.95 40.91 -1.37
N TYR A 226 -19.42 39.92 -0.59
CA TYR A 226 -20.19 40.21 0.60
C TYR A 226 -19.71 39.35 1.79
N VAL A 227 -19.91 39.84 2.98
CA VAL A 227 -19.55 39.18 4.22
C VAL A 227 -20.83 38.88 4.98
N ILE A 228 -20.94 37.63 5.43
CA ILE A 228 -22.03 37.19 6.28
C ILE A 228 -21.54 37.10 7.72
N PHE A 229 -22.30 37.60 8.67
CA PHE A 229 -22.08 37.45 10.09
C PHE A 229 -23.26 36.69 10.67
N ILE A 230 -22.99 35.57 11.34
CA ILE A 230 -23.99 34.73 11.97
C ILE A 230 -23.61 34.59 13.45
N ASP A 231 -24.52 35.05 14.32
CA ASP A 231 -24.39 34.90 15.76
C ASP A 231 -24.78 33.48 16.16
N ASP A 232 -23.96 32.78 16.96
CA ASP A 232 -24.20 31.40 17.39
C ASP A 232 -25.33 31.30 18.42
N SER A 233 -25.76 32.41 19.03
CA SER A 233 -26.80 32.48 20.05
C SER A 233 -28.24 32.57 19.49
N THR A 234 -28.38 32.81 18.17
CA THR A 234 -29.69 32.91 17.47
C THR A 234 -29.95 31.69 16.51
#